data_72c0e38495e0067401d5da667c8a96fd
#
_entry.id   72c0e38495e0067401d5da667c8a96fd
#
_cell.length_a   1.000
_cell.length_b   1.000
_cell.length_c   1.000
_cell.angle_alpha   90.00
_cell.angle_beta   90.00
_cell.angle_gamma   90.00
#
_symmetry.space_group_name_H-M   'P 1'
#
loop_
_entity.id
_entity.type
_entity.pdbx_description
1 polymer ?
#
loop_
_entity_poly.entity_id
_entity_poly.type
_entity_poly.pdbx_seq_one_letter_code
_entity_poly.pdbx_strand_id
1 'polypeptide(L)'
;MTVGYERARGMRSLHERTDGYSANVSRTFGVPLEQLYVAVSDDDQRTNWLDPKSIRVRSATANKAWRCEMVEDNSRVEFRFTAKSPEKTSIAIEQTRLASESDVSRWRGFWKERLDVLGKLVSEN
;
A
#
# COMPACT_ATOMS: atom_id res chain seq x y z
N MET A 1 25.69 -6.11 -15.09
CA MET A 1 24.83 -6.38 -14.83
C MET A 1 24.42 -6.21 -14.58
N THR A 2 24.85 -6.10 -14.71
CA THR A 2 23.96 -6.20 -14.37
C THR A 2 23.58 -5.95 -14.10
N VAL A 3 23.88 -5.83 -14.35
CA VAL A 3 22.91 -5.81 -14.01
C VAL A 3 22.38 -5.57 -13.82
N GLY A 4 22.93 -5.48 -14.08
CA GLY A 4 21.82 -5.42 -13.92
C GLY A 4 21.54 -5.22 -13.73
N TYR A 5 21.26 -5.62 -13.66
CA TYR A 5 20.48 -5.65 -13.61
C TYR A 5 20.50 -5.51 -13.42
N GLU A 6 20.64 -5.35 -13.54
CA GLU A 6 20.10 -5.46 -13.30
C GLU A 6 19.67 -5.54 -13.18
N ARG A 7 20.20 -5.63 -13.54
CA ARG A 7 19.49 -5.82 -13.50
C ARG A 7 19.15 -5.74 -13.24
N ALA A 8 19.91 -5.55 -13.71
CA ALA A 8 19.20 -5.76 -13.32
C ALA A 8 18.88 -5.75 -13.25
N ARG A 9 19.17 -6.06 -13.38
CA ARG A 9 18.53 -6.25 -13.20
C ARG A 9 18.08 -6.04 -12.70
N GLY A 10 18.88 -5.76 -13.46
CA GLY A 10 18.06 -5.85 -12.89
C GLY A 10 18.07 -5.84 -12.55
N MET A 11 18.18 -5.91 -12.64
CA MET A 11 17.78 -6.11 -12.11
C MET A 11 17.53 -6.19 -11.86
N ARG A 12 18.09 -5.86 -12.44
CA ARG A 12 17.62 -6.16 -11.99
C ARG A 12 17.10 -6.05 -11.84
N SER A 13 17.34 -6.21 -12.04
CA SER A 13 16.63 -6.44 -11.61
C SER A 13 16.23 -6.04 -11.29
N LEU A 14 16.41 -6.11 -11.18
CA LEU A 14 16.02 -6.07 -10.41
C LEU A 14 15.29 -6.05 -9.77
N HIS A 15 15.29 -6.58 -9.95
CA HIS A 15 14.53 -6.43 -8.83
C HIS A 15 14.56 -7.45 -7.75
N GLU A 16 15.41 -8.30 -7.78
CA GLU A 16 15.71 -9.14 -6.68
C GLU A 16 16.53 -8.33 -5.71
N ARG A 17 16.04 -8.18 -4.49
CA ARG A 17 16.71 -7.43 -3.45
C ARG A 17 17.05 -8.34 -2.30
N THR A 18 17.97 -7.90 -1.44
CA THR A 18 18.32 -8.68 -0.26
C THR A 18 17.14 -8.80 0.71
N ASP A 19 16.20 -7.86 0.67
CA ASP A 19 15.02 -7.88 1.51
C ASP A 19 13.81 -8.53 0.85
N GLY A 20 14.00 -9.20 -0.29
CA GLY A 20 12.94 -9.94 -0.96
C GLY A 20 12.24 -9.16 -2.05
N TYR A 21 11.03 -9.60 -2.37
CA TYR A 21 10.22 -9.01 -3.43
C TYR A 21 9.31 -7.92 -2.87
N SER A 22 8.79 -7.08 -3.75
CA SER A 22 7.83 -6.05 -3.36
C SER A 22 6.64 -6.02 -4.29
N ALA A 23 5.50 -5.58 -3.76
CA ALA A 23 4.27 -5.39 -4.53
C ALA A 23 3.87 -3.93 -4.46
N ASN A 24 3.44 -3.38 -5.58
CA ASN A 24 3.03 -1.98 -5.68
C ASN A 24 1.66 -1.87 -6.30
N VAL A 25 0.78 -1.06 -5.67
CA VAL A 25 -0.56 -0.80 -6.17
C VAL A 25 -0.84 0.67 -5.92
N SER A 26 -1.53 1.33 -6.86
CA SER A 26 -1.91 2.71 -6.65
C SER A 26 -3.30 2.97 -7.21
N ARG A 27 -3.96 4.00 -6.69
CA ARG A 27 -5.29 4.38 -7.13
C ARG A 27 -5.56 5.83 -6.76
N THR A 28 -6.32 6.52 -7.60
CA THR A 28 -6.75 7.89 -7.33
C THR A 28 -8.23 7.88 -6.92
N PHE A 29 -8.53 8.64 -5.86
CA PHE A 29 -9.89 8.76 -5.34
C PHE A 29 -10.35 10.20 -5.47
N GLY A 30 -11.65 10.39 -5.71
CA GLY A 30 -12.22 11.72 -5.83
C GLY A 30 -12.61 12.33 -4.50
N VAL A 31 -11.66 12.38 -3.56
CA VAL A 31 -11.89 12.95 -2.22
C VAL A 31 -10.65 13.73 -1.78
N PRO A 32 -10.83 14.67 -0.83
CA PRO A 32 -9.69 15.44 -0.31
C PRO A 32 -8.70 14.56 0.44
N LEU A 33 -7.46 15.01 0.48
CA LEU A 33 -6.36 14.28 1.12
C LEU A 33 -6.68 13.95 2.58
N GLU A 34 -7.17 14.91 3.33
CA GLU A 34 -7.45 14.70 4.75
C GLU A 34 -8.49 13.62 4.97
N GLN A 35 -9.52 13.62 4.17
CA GLN A 35 -10.59 12.63 4.28
C GLN A 35 -10.06 11.23 3.99
N LEU A 36 -9.26 11.09 2.94
CA LEU A 36 -8.71 9.80 2.58
C LEU A 36 -7.72 9.31 3.62
N TYR A 37 -6.87 10.21 4.11
CA TYR A 37 -5.88 9.86 5.12
C TYR A 37 -6.57 9.34 6.39
N VAL A 38 -7.61 10.02 6.84
CA VAL A 38 -8.36 9.60 8.03
C VAL A 38 -8.99 8.22 7.82
N ALA A 39 -9.52 7.96 6.62
CA ALA A 39 -10.13 6.66 6.34
C ALA A 39 -9.13 5.51 6.47
N VAL A 40 -7.85 5.79 6.28
CA VAL A 40 -6.78 4.78 6.41
C VAL A 40 -6.21 4.78 7.83
N SER A 41 -5.96 5.94 8.40
CA SER A 41 -5.23 6.04 9.67
C SER A 41 -6.11 5.89 10.91
N ASP A 42 -7.40 6.20 10.80
CA ASP A 42 -8.33 6.07 11.92
C ASP A 42 -8.69 4.61 12.10
N ASP A 43 -8.47 4.06 13.30
CA ASP A 43 -8.73 2.65 13.57
C ASP A 43 -10.18 2.26 13.28
N ASP A 44 -11.13 3.09 13.68
CA ASP A 44 -12.55 2.79 13.49
C ASP A 44 -12.93 2.79 12.01
N GLN A 45 -12.44 3.76 11.25
CA GLN A 45 -12.74 3.81 9.82
C GLN A 45 -12.04 2.71 9.05
N ARG A 46 -10.81 2.41 9.43
CA ARG A 46 -10.03 1.37 8.76
C ARG A 46 -10.66 0.00 8.90
N THR A 47 -11.30 -0.31 10.03
CA THR A 47 -11.92 -1.63 10.22
C THR A 47 -13.04 -1.90 9.24
N ASN A 48 -13.58 -0.87 8.60
CA ASN A 48 -14.66 -1.04 7.61
C ASN A 48 -14.15 -1.63 6.29
N TRP A 49 -12.86 -1.54 6.02
CA TRP A 49 -12.32 -2.05 4.76
C TRP A 49 -11.08 -2.92 4.93
N LEU A 50 -10.52 -2.99 6.13
CA LEU A 50 -9.32 -3.79 6.39
C LEU A 50 -9.44 -4.42 7.78
N ASP A 51 -9.19 -5.72 7.86
CA ASP A 51 -9.26 -6.46 9.11
C ASP A 51 -8.18 -5.95 10.08
N PRO A 52 -8.57 -5.41 11.25
CA PRO A 52 -7.58 -4.87 12.19
C PRO A 52 -6.65 -5.93 12.75
N LYS A 53 -7.05 -7.20 12.73
CA LYS A 53 -6.24 -8.29 13.24
C LYS A 53 -5.17 -8.72 12.25
N SER A 54 -5.29 -8.32 10.99
CA SER A 54 -4.35 -8.73 9.96
C SER A 54 -3.10 -7.85 9.89
N ILE A 55 -3.11 -6.72 10.61
CA ILE A 55 -2.01 -5.76 10.54
C ILE A 55 -1.58 -5.30 11.93
N ARG A 56 -0.36 -4.74 11.98
CA ARG A 56 0.15 -4.01 13.14
C ARG A 56 0.60 -2.66 12.66
N VAL A 57 0.03 -1.60 13.22
CA VAL A 57 0.42 -0.23 12.86
C VAL A 57 1.84 0.05 13.35
N ARG A 58 2.69 0.60 12.47
CA ARG A 58 4.07 0.92 12.82
C ARG A 58 4.28 2.40 13.04
N SER A 59 3.86 3.23 12.10
CA SER A 59 4.10 4.68 12.19
C SER A 59 3.20 5.39 11.20
N ALA A 60 3.11 6.71 11.36
CA ALA A 60 2.32 7.54 10.47
C ALA A 60 2.92 8.93 10.39
N THR A 61 2.83 9.54 9.19
CA THR A 61 3.18 10.94 8.99
C THR A 61 1.92 11.62 8.49
N ALA A 62 1.39 12.54 9.28
CA ALA A 62 0.08 13.14 9.02
C ALA A 62 -0.05 13.64 7.59
N ASN A 63 -1.10 13.21 6.91
CA ASN A 63 -1.46 13.58 5.55
C ASN A 63 -0.39 13.26 4.50
N LYS A 64 0.57 12.39 4.84
CA LYS A 64 1.62 12.00 3.89
C LYS A 64 1.78 10.51 3.76
N ALA A 65 1.88 9.79 4.88
CA ALA A 65 2.15 8.35 4.85
C ALA A 65 1.61 7.65 6.08
N TRP A 66 1.32 6.37 5.90
CA TRP A 66 0.89 5.51 6.99
C TRP A 66 1.51 4.14 6.78
N ARG A 67 2.09 3.57 7.82
CA ARG A 67 2.87 2.35 7.70
C ARG A 67 2.40 1.28 8.67
N CYS A 68 2.38 0.04 8.19
CA CYS A 68 2.01 -1.10 9.02
C CYS A 68 2.80 -2.33 8.60
N GLU A 69 2.60 -3.42 9.35
CA GLU A 69 3.13 -4.73 9.00
C GLU A 69 1.98 -5.70 8.91
N MET A 70 2.09 -6.66 7.99
CA MET A 70 1.11 -7.74 7.92
C MET A 70 1.47 -8.80 8.96
N VAL A 71 0.49 -9.18 9.77
CA VAL A 71 0.71 -10.19 10.82
C VAL A 71 1.04 -11.55 10.21
N GLU A 72 0.45 -11.84 9.05
CA GLU A 72 0.57 -13.14 8.41
C GLU A 72 2.03 -13.52 8.07
N ASP A 73 2.78 -12.58 7.51
CA ASP A 73 4.12 -12.89 7.00
C ASP A 73 5.17 -11.85 7.40
N ASN A 74 4.83 -10.92 8.27
CA ASN A 74 5.73 -9.86 8.73
C ASN A 74 6.22 -8.95 7.60
N SER A 75 5.55 -8.94 6.47
CA SER A 75 5.89 -8.01 5.39
C SER A 75 5.51 -6.60 5.83
N ARG A 76 6.19 -5.61 5.25
CA ARG A 76 5.96 -4.21 5.58
C ARG A 76 5.18 -3.51 4.50
N VAL A 77 4.25 -2.66 4.91
CA VAL A 77 3.37 -1.96 4.00
C VAL A 77 3.45 -0.46 4.26
N GLU A 78 3.63 0.30 3.20
CA GLU A 78 3.62 1.76 3.29
C GLU A 78 2.55 2.30 2.35
N PHE A 79 1.68 3.16 2.89
CA PHE A 79 0.70 3.90 2.13
C PHE A 79 1.20 5.33 1.99
N ARG A 80 1.32 5.82 0.77
CA ARG A 80 1.70 7.20 0.51
C ARG A 80 0.54 7.93 -0.11
N PHE A 81 0.30 9.13 0.36
CA PHE A 81 -0.83 9.95 -0.06
C PHE A 81 -0.34 11.19 -0.80
N THR A 82 -0.88 11.44 -1.98
CA THR A 82 -0.50 12.58 -2.79
C THR A 82 -1.76 13.30 -3.25
N ALA A 83 -1.92 14.56 -2.88
CA ALA A 83 -3.04 15.36 -3.35
C ALA A 83 -2.81 15.73 -4.80
N LYS A 84 -3.73 15.33 -5.69
CA LYS A 84 -3.67 15.70 -7.10
C LYS A 84 -4.40 17.00 -7.35
N SER A 85 -5.42 17.26 -6.54
CA SER A 85 -6.18 18.51 -6.56
C SER A 85 -6.88 18.60 -5.21
N PRO A 86 -7.57 19.71 -4.90
CA PRO A 86 -8.27 19.81 -3.62
C PRO A 86 -9.30 18.71 -3.38
N GLU A 87 -9.80 18.08 -4.46
CA GLU A 87 -10.82 17.06 -4.34
C GLU A 87 -10.38 15.71 -4.90
N LYS A 88 -9.09 15.54 -5.19
CA LYS A 88 -8.57 14.26 -5.68
C LYS A 88 -7.28 13.92 -4.97
N THR A 89 -7.16 12.67 -4.55
CA THR A 89 -5.98 12.19 -3.84
C THR A 89 -5.61 10.81 -4.33
N SER A 90 -4.32 10.59 -4.52
CA SER A 90 -3.81 9.30 -4.93
C SER A 90 -3.19 8.59 -3.74
N ILE A 91 -3.44 7.28 -3.64
CA ILE A 91 -2.76 6.40 -2.69
C ILE A 91 -1.82 5.52 -3.48
N ALA A 92 -0.58 5.39 -3.02
CA ALA A 92 0.36 4.41 -3.52
C ALA A 92 0.70 3.47 -2.37
N ILE A 93 0.51 2.16 -2.59
CA ILE A 93 0.83 1.15 -1.58
C ILE A 93 2.05 0.38 -2.04
N GLU A 94 3.05 0.30 -1.17
CA GLU A 94 4.23 -0.53 -1.41
C GLU A 94 4.34 -1.54 -0.28
N GLN A 95 4.36 -2.82 -0.64
CA GLN A 95 4.54 -3.90 0.33
C GLN A 95 5.86 -4.59 0.03
N THR A 96 6.76 -4.62 1.01
CA THR A 96 8.11 -5.15 0.85
C THR A 96 8.30 -6.40 1.70
N ARG A 97 9.45 -7.06 1.51
CA ARG A 97 9.83 -8.27 2.25
C ARG A 97 8.94 -9.47 1.94
N LEU A 98 8.49 -9.55 0.69
CA LEU A 98 7.71 -10.70 0.24
C LEU A 98 8.67 -11.80 -0.20
N ALA A 99 8.25 -13.06 0.00
CA ALA A 99 9.12 -14.20 -0.21
C ALA A 99 9.21 -14.66 -1.65
N SER A 100 8.20 -14.38 -2.47
CA SER A 100 8.14 -14.91 -3.83
C SER A 100 7.31 -14.04 -4.75
N GLU A 101 7.40 -14.31 -6.05
CA GLU A 101 6.56 -13.64 -7.04
C GLU A 101 5.09 -14.00 -6.87
N SER A 102 4.81 -15.21 -6.40
CA SER A 102 3.43 -15.60 -6.10
C SER A 102 2.84 -14.72 -5.03
N ASP A 103 3.63 -14.38 -4.02
CA ASP A 103 3.18 -13.48 -2.97
C ASP A 103 2.91 -12.09 -3.51
N VAL A 104 3.75 -11.61 -4.44
CA VAL A 104 3.55 -10.30 -5.06
C VAL A 104 2.18 -10.25 -5.75
N SER A 105 1.88 -11.25 -6.56
CA SER A 105 0.60 -11.31 -7.27
C SER A 105 -0.58 -11.39 -6.31
N ARG A 106 -0.46 -12.20 -5.28
CA ARG A 106 -1.51 -12.38 -4.28
C ARG A 106 -1.81 -11.08 -3.55
N TRP A 107 -0.76 -10.39 -3.10
CA TRP A 107 -0.94 -9.14 -2.34
C TRP A 107 -1.43 -8.00 -3.23
N ARG A 108 -1.01 -7.95 -4.50
CA ARG A 108 -1.53 -6.95 -5.41
C ARG A 108 -3.04 -7.10 -5.58
N GLY A 109 -3.51 -8.33 -5.75
CA GLY A 109 -4.95 -8.59 -5.85
C GLY A 109 -5.67 -8.22 -4.57
N PHE A 110 -5.09 -8.56 -3.42
CA PHE A 110 -5.64 -8.21 -2.12
C PHE A 110 -5.82 -6.71 -1.98
N TRP A 111 -4.76 -5.93 -2.27
CA TRP A 111 -4.83 -4.48 -2.09
C TRP A 111 -5.76 -3.82 -3.09
N LYS A 112 -5.82 -4.32 -4.32
CA LYS A 112 -6.78 -3.78 -5.29
C LYS A 112 -8.20 -3.92 -4.78
N GLU A 113 -8.53 -5.07 -4.22
CA GLU A 113 -9.85 -5.31 -3.67
C GLU A 113 -10.12 -4.40 -2.47
N ARG A 114 -9.12 -4.26 -1.58
CA ARG A 114 -9.29 -3.39 -0.42
C ARG A 114 -9.49 -1.94 -0.84
N LEU A 115 -8.77 -1.49 -1.87
CA LEU A 115 -8.94 -0.14 -2.37
C LEU A 115 -10.31 0.07 -3.02
N ASP A 116 -10.86 -0.96 -3.66
CA ASP A 116 -12.23 -0.89 -4.17
C ASP A 116 -13.23 -0.65 -3.05
N VAL A 117 -13.11 -1.39 -1.95
CA VAL A 117 -13.98 -1.22 -0.79
C VAL A 117 -13.81 0.15 -0.19
N LEU A 118 -12.55 0.58 -0.03
CA LEU A 118 -12.25 1.92 0.50
C LEU A 118 -12.88 3.00 -0.36
N GLY A 119 -12.78 2.87 -1.68
CA GLY A 119 -13.36 3.84 -2.60
C GLY A 119 -14.86 3.98 -2.43
N LYS A 120 -15.55 2.87 -2.20
CA LYS A 120 -16.99 2.91 -1.98
C LYS A 120 -17.32 3.61 -0.67
N LEU A 121 -16.52 3.37 0.37
CA LEU A 121 -16.77 3.96 1.68
C LEU A 121 -16.58 5.47 1.65
N VAL A 122 -15.50 5.96 1.04
CA VAL A 122 -15.24 7.40 1.04
C VAL A 122 -16.13 8.16 0.05
N SER A 123 -16.52 7.53 -1.05
CA SER A 123 -17.35 8.22 -2.04
C SER A 123 -18.83 8.25 -1.66
N GLU A 124 -19.24 7.43 -0.72
CA GLU A 124 -20.64 7.42 -0.25
C GLU A 124 -20.89 8.43 0.87
N ASN A 125 -19.84 9.08 1.31
CA ASN A 125 -19.99 10.12 2.33
C ASN A 125 -20.10 11.51 1.68
#